data_57e3ce1d5a38974619155d4901205d9c
#
_entry.id   57e3ce1d5a38974619155d4901205d9c
#
_cell.length_a   1.000
_cell.length_b   1.000
_cell.length_c   1.000
_cell.angle_alpha   90.00
_cell.angle_beta   90.00
_cell.angle_gamma   90.00
#
_symmetry.space_group_name_H-M   'P 1'
#
loop_
_entity.id
_entity.type
_entity.pdbx_description
1 polymer ?
#
loop_
_entity_poly.entity_id
_entity_poly.type
_entity_poly.pdbx_seq_one_letter_code
_entity_poly.pdbx_strand_id
1 'polypeptide(L)'
;MKTTAAPLSPRKTPIQRRSVATVEALHTATIQVLVTEGLSRCTTTRVASRAGMSVGSLYQYYPNRDALLSGVLELHLTKITDALEAACISVRGKPVREMACAMVQAFLSLKLANPDESKALYGVAAERDGARLMGVMYERMVNDIAQTLITAPDNTFPDPLFTAHMALGVITGPTRAFLEGFIPHDYTDQFQAHLSRLLGDYLKG
;
A
#
# COMPACT_ATOMS: atom_id res chain seq x y z
N MET A 1 -38.59 -46.81 -10.48
CA MET A 1 -38.50 -45.41 -9.96
C MET A 1 -37.05 -45.14 -9.61
N LYS A 2 -36.34 -44.32 -10.41
CA LYS A 2 -34.95 -43.92 -10.13
C LYS A 2 -34.99 -42.66 -9.27
N THR A 3 -34.57 -42.78 -8.01
CA THR A 3 -34.43 -41.63 -7.10
C THR A 3 -33.17 -40.89 -7.50
N THR A 4 -33.33 -39.72 -8.11
CA THR A 4 -32.23 -38.81 -8.46
C THR A 4 -31.80 -38.09 -7.18
N ALA A 5 -30.65 -38.42 -6.62
CA ALA A 5 -30.06 -37.70 -5.51
C ALA A 5 -29.71 -36.27 -5.95
N ALA A 6 -30.15 -35.27 -5.18
CA ALA A 6 -29.85 -33.88 -5.42
C ALA A 6 -28.32 -33.63 -5.39
N PRO A 7 -27.78 -32.77 -6.27
CA PRO A 7 -26.35 -32.46 -6.28
C PRO A 7 -26.01 -31.75 -4.97
N LEU A 8 -25.05 -32.31 -4.23
CA LEU A 8 -24.44 -31.67 -3.08
C LEU A 8 -23.73 -30.41 -3.55
N SER A 9 -24.15 -29.26 -3.04
CA SER A 9 -23.52 -27.97 -3.31
C SER A 9 -22.03 -28.02 -3.01
N PRO A 10 -21.17 -27.41 -3.88
CA PRO A 10 -19.73 -27.52 -3.72
C PRO A 10 -19.24 -26.92 -2.43
N ARG A 11 -18.40 -27.65 -1.69
CA ARG A 11 -17.74 -27.28 -0.42
C ARG A 11 -16.67 -26.18 -0.56
N LYS A 12 -16.81 -25.24 -1.47
CA LYS A 12 -15.77 -24.21 -1.77
C LYS A 12 -15.70 -23.11 -0.70
N THR A 13 -16.77 -22.75 -0.03
CA THR A 13 -16.81 -21.59 0.87
C THR A 13 -15.96 -21.75 2.14
N PRO A 14 -15.96 -22.91 2.88
CA PRO A 14 -15.15 -23.05 4.07
C PRO A 14 -13.66 -23.18 3.79
N ILE A 15 -13.28 -23.83 2.67
CA ILE A 15 -11.88 -23.99 2.26
C ILE A 15 -11.28 -22.64 1.87
N GLN A 16 -12.02 -21.83 1.14
CA GLN A 16 -11.59 -20.51 0.69
C GLN A 16 -11.40 -19.54 1.87
N ARG A 17 -12.32 -19.52 2.84
CA ARG A 17 -12.19 -18.71 4.06
C ARG A 17 -11.00 -19.11 4.93
N ARG A 18 -10.74 -20.41 5.09
CA ARG A 18 -9.55 -20.90 5.80
C ARG A 18 -8.26 -20.49 5.09
N SER A 19 -8.24 -20.55 3.76
CA SER A 19 -7.09 -20.15 2.96
C SER A 19 -6.80 -18.65 3.12
N VAL A 20 -7.82 -17.80 3.07
CA VAL A 20 -7.68 -16.34 3.29
C VAL A 20 -7.14 -16.06 4.69
N ALA A 21 -7.75 -16.62 5.73
CA ALA A 21 -7.30 -16.41 7.11
C ALA A 21 -5.84 -16.90 7.33
N THR A 22 -5.43 -17.97 6.65
CA THR A 22 -4.05 -18.47 6.72
C THR A 22 -3.07 -17.50 6.04
N VAL A 23 -3.41 -16.97 4.88
CA VAL A 23 -2.60 -15.96 4.18
C VAL A 23 -2.48 -14.69 5.03
N GLU A 24 -3.57 -14.22 5.60
CA GLU A 24 -3.56 -13.06 6.51
C GLU A 24 -2.67 -13.29 7.74
N ALA A 25 -2.74 -14.48 8.36
CA ALA A 25 -1.89 -14.84 9.48
C ALA A 25 -0.40 -14.87 9.08
N LEU A 26 -0.08 -15.39 7.88
CA LEU A 26 1.29 -15.37 7.34
C LEU A 26 1.79 -13.96 7.09
N HIS A 27 0.96 -13.09 6.51
CA HIS A 27 1.31 -11.69 6.26
C HIS A 27 1.56 -10.94 7.58
N THR A 28 0.65 -11.09 8.55
CA THR A 28 0.80 -10.49 9.88
C THR A 28 2.09 -10.94 10.57
N ALA A 29 2.35 -12.25 10.57
CA ALA A 29 3.56 -12.82 11.14
C ALA A 29 4.83 -12.31 10.43
N THR A 30 4.79 -12.17 9.10
CA THR A 30 5.91 -11.65 8.30
C THR A 30 6.21 -10.20 8.70
N ILE A 31 5.20 -9.34 8.80
CA ILE A 31 5.35 -7.95 9.25
C ILE A 31 5.94 -7.91 10.66
N GLN A 32 5.44 -8.72 11.58
CA GLN A 32 5.97 -8.79 12.95
C GLN A 32 7.45 -9.17 12.98
N VAL A 33 7.87 -10.18 12.18
CA VAL A 33 9.28 -10.58 12.10
C VAL A 33 10.12 -9.47 11.46
N LEU A 34 9.63 -8.83 10.39
CA LEU A 34 10.32 -7.71 9.74
C LEU A 34 10.56 -6.55 10.72
N VAL A 35 9.56 -6.18 11.50
CA VAL A 35 9.64 -5.06 12.46
C VAL A 35 10.55 -5.41 13.64
N THR A 36 10.45 -6.62 14.18
CA THR A 36 11.18 -6.99 15.42
C THR A 36 12.60 -7.49 15.17
N GLU A 37 12.85 -8.16 14.03
CA GLU A 37 14.12 -8.86 13.76
C GLU A 37 14.85 -8.34 12.52
N GLY A 38 14.15 -7.57 11.69
CA GLY A 38 14.68 -7.00 10.46
C GLY A 38 14.64 -7.95 9.26
N LEU A 39 14.88 -7.41 8.07
CA LEU A 39 14.76 -8.10 6.79
C LEU A 39 15.71 -9.30 6.67
N SER A 40 16.96 -9.15 7.12
CA SER A 40 17.97 -10.21 7.03
C SER A 40 17.61 -11.48 7.83
N ARG A 41 16.84 -11.31 8.90
CA ARG A 41 16.39 -12.42 9.76
C ARG A 41 14.99 -12.91 9.43
N CYS A 42 14.28 -12.26 8.51
CA CYS A 42 12.94 -12.70 8.09
C CYS A 42 13.04 -13.96 7.21
N THR A 43 13.00 -15.12 7.84
CA THR A 43 13.05 -16.45 7.19
C THR A 43 11.68 -17.13 7.25
N THR A 44 11.41 -18.03 6.30
CA THR A 44 10.14 -18.81 6.28
C THR A 44 9.93 -19.61 7.57
N THR A 45 11.00 -20.12 8.18
CA THR A 45 10.94 -20.84 9.46
C THR A 45 10.47 -19.93 10.60
N ARG A 46 11.01 -18.70 10.70
CA ARG A 46 10.62 -17.74 11.74
C ARG A 46 9.20 -17.25 11.54
N VAL A 47 8.83 -16.97 10.29
CA VAL A 47 7.45 -16.55 9.97
C VAL A 47 6.46 -17.67 10.29
N ALA A 48 6.72 -18.92 9.89
CA ALA A 48 5.86 -20.05 10.20
C ALA A 48 5.70 -20.25 11.71
N SER A 49 6.81 -20.20 12.46
CA SER A 49 6.80 -20.27 13.93
C SER A 49 5.96 -19.13 14.54
N ARG A 50 6.14 -17.90 14.08
CA ARG A 50 5.38 -16.71 14.53
C ARG A 50 3.88 -16.83 14.21
N ALA A 51 3.54 -17.41 13.06
CA ALA A 51 2.16 -17.65 12.63
C ALA A 51 1.51 -18.87 13.31
N GLY A 52 2.25 -19.63 14.15
CA GLY A 52 1.74 -20.83 14.80
C GLY A 52 1.49 -22.00 13.86
N MET A 53 2.24 -22.10 12.75
CA MET A 53 2.06 -23.15 11.75
C MET A 53 3.37 -23.83 11.37
N SER A 54 3.27 -25.00 10.69
CA SER A 54 4.45 -25.68 10.17
C SER A 54 5.02 -24.94 8.95
N VAL A 55 6.34 -25.05 8.73
CA VAL A 55 7.01 -24.55 7.53
C VAL A 55 6.43 -25.21 6.26
N GLY A 56 6.06 -26.49 6.33
CA GLY A 56 5.38 -27.18 5.23
C GLY A 56 4.03 -26.58 4.88
N SER A 57 3.27 -26.10 5.87
CA SER A 57 2.02 -25.37 5.63
C SER A 57 2.25 -24.04 4.93
N LEU A 58 3.30 -23.29 5.32
CA LEU A 58 3.67 -22.04 4.66
C LEU A 58 4.01 -22.29 3.17
N TYR A 59 4.77 -23.32 2.87
CA TYR A 59 5.15 -23.64 1.48
C TYR A 59 3.98 -24.05 0.58
N GLN A 60 2.82 -24.35 1.12
CA GLN A 60 1.59 -24.53 0.32
C GLN A 60 1.05 -23.23 -0.25
N TYR A 61 1.42 -22.08 0.35
CA TYR A 61 0.98 -20.74 -0.09
C TYR A 61 2.09 -19.96 -0.78
N TYR A 62 3.33 -20.07 -0.29
CA TYR A 62 4.47 -19.32 -0.80
C TYR A 62 5.64 -20.27 -1.06
N PRO A 63 6.12 -20.39 -2.31
CA PRO A 63 7.16 -21.37 -2.66
C PRO A 63 8.52 -21.06 -2.02
N ASN A 64 8.76 -19.82 -1.63
CA ASN A 64 10.00 -19.36 -1.01
C ASN A 64 9.77 -18.07 -0.21
N ARG A 65 10.84 -17.60 0.46
CA ARG A 65 10.87 -16.35 1.24
C ARG A 65 10.49 -15.14 0.38
N ASP A 66 11.07 -15.03 -0.80
CA ASP A 66 10.92 -13.85 -1.64
C ASP A 66 9.48 -13.73 -2.15
N ALA A 67 8.83 -14.83 -2.52
CA ALA A 67 7.41 -14.84 -2.87
C ALA A 67 6.53 -14.40 -1.69
N LEU A 68 6.87 -14.78 -0.46
CA LEU A 68 6.15 -14.33 0.73
C LEU A 68 6.34 -12.82 0.95
N LEU A 69 7.56 -12.32 0.87
CA LEU A 69 7.87 -10.89 1.02
C LEU A 69 7.19 -10.05 -0.07
N SER A 70 7.23 -10.52 -1.33
CA SER A 70 6.53 -9.89 -2.44
C SER A 70 5.03 -9.83 -2.21
N GLY A 71 4.41 -10.91 -1.72
CA GLY A 71 2.97 -10.92 -1.43
C GLY A 71 2.58 -9.95 -0.31
N VAL A 72 3.39 -9.82 0.73
CA VAL A 72 3.17 -8.83 1.82
C VAL A 72 3.31 -7.40 1.30
N LEU A 73 4.36 -7.14 0.52
CA LEU A 73 4.57 -5.82 -0.09
C LEU A 73 3.44 -5.46 -1.05
N GLU A 74 3.04 -6.40 -1.92
CA GLU A 74 1.94 -6.18 -2.88
C GLU A 74 0.64 -5.81 -2.18
N LEU A 75 0.27 -6.53 -1.11
CA LEU A 75 -0.93 -6.20 -0.33
C LEU A 75 -0.85 -4.80 0.29
N HIS A 76 0.31 -4.43 0.84
CA HIS A 76 0.51 -3.11 1.42
C HIS A 76 0.40 -2.00 0.36
N LEU A 77 1.05 -2.16 -0.77
CA LEU A 77 1.01 -1.21 -1.87
C LEU A 77 -0.40 -1.10 -2.48
N THR A 78 -1.10 -2.22 -2.64
CA THR A 78 -2.48 -2.24 -3.13
C THR A 78 -3.40 -1.42 -2.24
N LYS A 79 -3.32 -1.58 -0.92
CA LYS A 79 -4.13 -0.78 0.03
C LYS A 79 -3.90 0.72 -0.14
N ILE A 80 -2.63 1.14 -0.29
CA ILE A 80 -2.29 2.55 -0.47
C ILE A 80 -2.83 3.07 -1.81
N THR A 81 -2.64 2.31 -2.88
CA THR A 81 -3.09 2.68 -4.22
C THR A 81 -4.60 2.78 -4.28
N ASP A 82 -5.33 1.79 -3.74
CA ASP A 82 -6.80 1.79 -3.71
C ASP A 82 -7.37 2.96 -2.88
N ALA A 83 -6.73 3.32 -1.77
CA ALA A 83 -7.13 4.47 -0.97
C ALA A 83 -6.89 5.79 -1.70
N LEU A 84 -5.77 5.92 -2.42
CA LEU A 84 -5.47 7.11 -3.22
C LEU A 84 -6.44 7.20 -4.41
N GLU A 85 -6.73 6.11 -5.12
CA GLU A 85 -7.72 6.06 -6.19
C GLU A 85 -9.10 6.49 -5.70
N ALA A 86 -9.56 5.96 -4.56
CA ALA A 86 -10.84 6.34 -3.96
C ALA A 86 -10.88 7.84 -3.61
N ALA A 87 -9.79 8.39 -3.06
CA ALA A 87 -9.68 9.81 -2.79
C ALA A 87 -9.73 10.63 -4.08
N CYS A 88 -8.96 10.25 -5.09
CA CYS A 88 -8.96 10.87 -6.41
C CYS A 88 -10.38 10.92 -7.03
N ILE A 89 -11.10 9.80 -7.00
CA ILE A 89 -12.47 9.74 -7.50
C ILE A 89 -13.39 10.69 -6.74
N SER A 90 -13.26 10.76 -5.41
CA SER A 90 -14.14 11.56 -4.54
C SER A 90 -14.00 13.07 -4.73
N VAL A 91 -12.85 13.53 -5.26
CA VAL A 91 -12.54 14.95 -5.44
C VAL A 91 -12.51 15.41 -6.90
N ARG A 92 -12.96 14.60 -7.83
CA ARG A 92 -13.10 15.01 -9.24
C ARG A 92 -14.02 16.23 -9.35
N GLY A 93 -13.59 17.22 -10.12
CA GLY A 93 -14.32 18.49 -10.30
C GLY A 93 -14.23 19.45 -9.10
N LYS A 94 -13.40 19.15 -8.11
CA LYS A 94 -13.12 20.04 -6.97
C LYS A 94 -11.92 20.93 -7.24
N PRO A 95 -11.78 22.06 -6.51
CA PRO A 95 -10.58 22.90 -6.58
C PRO A 95 -9.30 22.13 -6.24
N VAL A 96 -8.17 22.52 -6.84
CA VAL A 96 -6.87 21.83 -6.67
C VAL A 96 -6.44 21.68 -5.21
N ARG A 97 -6.80 22.64 -4.34
CA ARG A 97 -6.48 22.55 -2.91
C ARG A 97 -7.25 21.42 -2.20
N GLU A 98 -8.50 21.20 -2.58
CA GLU A 98 -9.28 20.07 -2.05
C GLU A 98 -8.72 18.74 -2.56
N MET A 99 -8.33 18.67 -3.84
CA MET A 99 -7.65 17.52 -4.41
C MET A 99 -6.36 17.19 -3.66
N ALA A 100 -5.51 18.21 -3.43
CA ALA A 100 -4.25 18.04 -2.69
C ALA A 100 -4.48 17.50 -1.26
N CYS A 101 -5.45 18.10 -0.53
CA CYS A 101 -5.77 17.65 0.82
C CYS A 101 -6.23 16.20 0.87
N ALA A 102 -7.12 15.79 -0.03
CA ALA A 102 -7.64 14.43 -0.07
C ALA A 102 -6.56 13.39 -0.42
N MET A 103 -5.72 13.67 -1.41
CA MET A 103 -4.61 12.80 -1.82
C MET A 103 -3.59 12.62 -0.69
N VAL A 104 -3.17 13.72 -0.05
CA VAL A 104 -2.25 13.68 1.09
C VAL A 104 -2.85 12.90 2.26
N GLN A 105 -4.10 13.18 2.61
CA GLN A 105 -4.79 12.49 3.70
C GLN A 105 -4.90 10.99 3.44
N ALA A 106 -5.33 10.58 2.24
CA ALA A 106 -5.47 9.17 1.89
C ALA A 106 -4.13 8.42 1.98
N PHE A 107 -3.05 9.02 1.47
CA PHE A 107 -1.73 8.42 1.51
C PHE A 107 -1.18 8.34 2.94
N LEU A 108 -1.22 9.44 3.70
CA LEU A 108 -0.68 9.50 5.05
C LEU A 108 -1.46 8.63 6.04
N SER A 109 -2.79 8.55 5.91
CA SER A 109 -3.61 7.73 6.82
C SER A 109 -3.17 6.28 6.86
N LEU A 110 -2.73 5.71 5.73
CA LEU A 110 -2.23 4.33 5.65
C LEU A 110 -0.75 4.23 6.03
N LYS A 111 0.07 5.19 5.61
CA LYS A 111 1.50 5.17 5.91
C LYS A 111 1.81 5.40 7.39
N LEU A 112 1.02 6.23 8.05
CA LEU A 112 1.21 6.57 9.46
C LEU A 112 0.33 5.76 10.43
N ALA A 113 -0.63 4.95 9.93
CA ALA A 113 -1.38 4.02 10.77
C ALA A 113 -0.47 3.00 11.46
N ASN A 114 0.59 2.56 10.76
CA ASN A 114 1.58 1.64 11.28
C ASN A 114 2.98 2.03 10.74
N PRO A 115 3.64 3.04 11.35
CA PRO A 115 4.90 3.59 10.86
C PRO A 115 6.02 2.53 10.76
N ASP A 116 6.12 1.63 11.75
CA ASP A 116 7.15 0.59 11.79
C ASP A 116 6.97 -0.42 10.64
N GLU A 117 5.72 -0.80 10.33
CA GLU A 117 5.40 -1.63 9.17
C GLU A 117 5.80 -0.93 7.88
N SER A 118 5.38 0.33 7.70
CA SER A 118 5.69 1.13 6.52
C SER A 118 7.20 1.26 6.31
N LYS A 119 7.96 1.49 7.38
CA LYS A 119 9.43 1.57 7.37
C LYS A 119 10.07 0.23 7.02
N ALA A 120 9.63 -0.87 7.64
CA ALA A 120 10.18 -2.20 7.38
C ALA A 120 9.97 -2.63 5.91
N LEU A 121 8.83 -2.27 5.31
CA LEU A 121 8.51 -2.59 3.93
C LEU A 121 9.31 -1.78 2.90
N TYR A 122 9.93 -0.66 3.26
CA TYR A 122 10.90 -0.01 2.36
C TYR A 122 12.12 -0.88 2.09
N GLY A 123 12.57 -1.66 3.09
CA GLY A 123 13.65 -2.64 2.89
C GLY A 123 13.26 -3.75 1.90
N VAL A 124 12.02 -4.24 2.01
CA VAL A 124 11.49 -5.25 1.07
C VAL A 124 11.33 -4.67 -0.33
N ALA A 125 10.87 -3.42 -0.46
CA ALA A 125 10.73 -2.72 -1.74
C ALA A 125 12.07 -2.52 -2.48
N ALA A 126 13.19 -2.48 -1.76
CA ALA A 126 14.52 -2.38 -2.33
C ALA A 126 15.06 -3.72 -2.88
N GLU A 127 14.42 -4.86 -2.56
CA GLU A 127 14.77 -6.15 -3.13
C GLU A 127 14.28 -6.28 -4.59
N ARG A 128 14.80 -7.27 -5.34
CA ARG A 128 14.63 -7.41 -6.79
C ARG A 128 13.17 -7.35 -7.28
N ASP A 129 12.27 -8.09 -6.65
CA ASP A 129 10.85 -8.10 -7.04
C ASP A 129 10.08 -6.89 -6.52
N GLY A 130 10.55 -6.28 -5.43
CA GLY A 130 9.97 -5.08 -4.85
C GLY A 130 10.01 -3.88 -5.78
N ALA A 131 11.12 -3.67 -6.49
CA ALA A 131 11.26 -2.56 -7.44
C ALA A 131 10.24 -2.66 -8.59
N ARG A 132 9.95 -3.86 -9.09
CA ARG A 132 8.93 -4.10 -10.13
C ARG A 132 7.53 -3.79 -9.61
N LEU A 133 7.19 -4.28 -8.40
CA LEU A 133 5.89 -4.02 -7.78
C LEU A 133 5.69 -2.52 -7.52
N MET A 134 6.73 -1.84 -7.02
CA MET A 134 6.72 -0.40 -6.83
C MET A 134 6.44 0.35 -8.14
N GLY A 135 7.08 -0.05 -9.25
CA GLY A 135 6.88 0.56 -10.56
C GLY A 135 5.42 0.47 -11.02
N VAL A 136 4.83 -0.73 -10.97
CA VAL A 136 3.44 -0.94 -11.38
C VAL A 136 2.45 -0.11 -10.54
N MET A 137 2.63 -0.09 -9.22
CA MET A 137 1.74 0.67 -8.34
C MET A 137 1.95 2.18 -8.44
N TYR A 138 3.20 2.62 -8.68
CA TYR A 138 3.52 4.01 -8.93
C TYR A 138 2.81 4.54 -10.18
N GLU A 139 2.89 3.81 -11.30
CA GLU A 139 2.21 4.17 -12.54
C GLU A 139 0.68 4.24 -12.36
N ARG A 140 0.09 3.32 -11.62
CA ARG A 140 -1.35 3.37 -11.32
C ARG A 140 -1.70 4.65 -10.55
N MET A 141 -0.97 4.95 -9.47
CA MET A 141 -1.19 6.18 -8.67
C MET A 141 -1.02 7.45 -9.51
N VAL A 142 0.01 7.52 -10.36
CA VAL A 142 0.24 8.66 -11.25
C VAL A 142 -0.93 8.85 -12.21
N ASN A 143 -1.41 7.78 -12.83
CA ASN A 143 -2.55 7.86 -13.74
C ASN A 143 -3.82 8.35 -13.03
N ASP A 144 -4.13 7.85 -11.83
CA ASP A 144 -5.29 8.27 -11.05
C ASP A 144 -5.23 9.76 -10.69
N ILE A 145 -4.05 10.25 -10.28
CA ILE A 145 -3.81 11.67 -10.00
C ILE A 145 -3.99 12.49 -11.28
N ALA A 146 -3.38 12.11 -12.39
CA ALA A 146 -3.46 12.84 -13.66
C ALA A 146 -4.91 12.95 -14.15
N GLN A 147 -5.68 11.86 -14.11
CA GLN A 147 -7.10 11.84 -14.47
C GLN A 147 -7.96 12.70 -13.53
N THR A 148 -7.54 12.92 -12.31
CA THR A 148 -8.23 13.79 -11.36
C THR A 148 -7.90 15.25 -11.63
N LEU A 149 -6.64 15.58 -11.87
CA LEU A 149 -6.17 16.95 -12.11
C LEU A 149 -6.84 17.62 -13.33
N ILE A 150 -7.07 16.88 -14.41
CA ILE A 150 -7.76 17.41 -15.61
C ILE A 150 -9.21 17.82 -15.35
N THR A 151 -9.80 17.45 -14.22
CA THR A 151 -11.16 17.83 -13.82
C THR A 151 -11.21 19.08 -12.95
N ALA A 152 -10.07 19.68 -12.62
CA ALA A 152 -10.01 20.84 -11.74
C ALA A 152 -10.67 22.06 -12.40
N PRO A 153 -11.58 22.78 -11.69
CA PRO A 153 -12.26 23.95 -12.27
C PRO A 153 -11.43 25.24 -12.17
N ASP A 154 -10.42 25.25 -11.33
CA ASP A 154 -9.64 26.42 -10.94
C ASP A 154 -8.20 26.42 -11.45
N ASN A 155 -7.81 25.39 -12.23
CA ASN A 155 -6.52 25.33 -12.92
C ASN A 155 -6.58 24.45 -14.18
N THR A 156 -5.61 24.68 -15.07
CA THR A 156 -5.35 23.85 -16.25
C THR A 156 -3.90 23.38 -16.20
N PHE A 157 -3.68 22.13 -16.53
CA PHE A 157 -2.35 21.53 -16.50
C PHE A 157 -1.90 21.22 -17.94
N PRO A 158 -0.86 21.90 -18.46
CA PRO A 158 -0.34 21.65 -19.80
C PRO A 158 0.15 20.21 -19.98
N ASP A 159 0.74 19.64 -18.93
CA ASP A 159 1.13 18.23 -18.84
C ASP A 159 0.64 17.62 -17.52
N PRO A 160 -0.61 17.09 -17.50
CA PRO A 160 -1.18 16.51 -16.30
C PRO A 160 -0.40 15.29 -15.79
N LEU A 161 0.21 14.52 -16.70
CA LEU A 161 0.96 13.31 -16.33
C LEU A 161 2.26 13.69 -15.62
N PHE A 162 3.03 14.64 -16.15
CA PHE A 162 4.22 15.14 -15.50
C PHE A 162 3.88 15.80 -14.15
N THR A 163 2.81 16.58 -14.10
CA THR A 163 2.32 17.19 -12.86
C THR A 163 1.96 16.13 -11.82
N ALA A 164 1.35 15.02 -12.24
CA ALA A 164 1.02 13.91 -11.35
C ALA A 164 2.27 13.19 -10.82
N HIS A 165 3.31 13.00 -11.64
CA HIS A 165 4.60 12.49 -11.18
C HIS A 165 5.21 13.38 -10.09
N MET A 166 5.21 14.70 -10.30
CA MET A 166 5.71 15.66 -9.32
C MET A 166 4.86 15.67 -8.04
N ALA A 167 3.53 15.65 -8.18
CA ALA A 167 2.59 15.58 -7.05
C ALA A 167 2.83 14.34 -6.19
N LEU A 168 2.97 13.17 -6.81
CA LEU A 168 3.26 11.92 -6.09
C LEU A 168 4.64 11.98 -5.44
N GLY A 169 5.64 12.58 -6.10
CA GLY A 169 6.96 12.83 -5.53
C GLY A 169 6.91 13.73 -4.28
N VAL A 170 6.11 14.80 -4.33
CA VAL A 170 5.87 15.70 -3.17
C VAL A 170 5.21 14.95 -2.01
N ILE A 171 4.30 14.01 -2.28
CA ILE A 171 3.66 13.20 -1.22
C ILE A 171 4.65 12.18 -0.64
N THR A 172 5.34 11.43 -1.48
CA THR A 172 6.11 10.26 -1.06
C THR A 172 7.45 10.61 -0.44
N GLY A 173 8.16 11.62 -0.98
CA GLY A 173 9.50 12.02 -0.51
C GLY A 173 9.51 12.46 0.96
N PRO A 174 8.77 13.50 1.35
CA PRO A 174 8.69 13.92 2.75
C PRO A 174 8.12 12.84 3.67
N THR A 175 7.14 12.05 3.20
CA THR A 175 6.57 10.94 4.00
C THR A 175 7.64 9.91 4.33
N ARG A 176 8.49 9.55 3.37
CA ARG A 176 9.61 8.65 3.61
C ARG A 176 10.62 9.25 4.59
N ALA A 177 11.00 10.51 4.40
CA ALA A 177 11.91 11.21 5.28
C ALA A 177 11.38 11.27 6.73
N PHE A 178 10.07 11.46 6.91
CA PHE A 178 9.40 11.43 8.20
C PHE A 178 9.46 10.02 8.84
N LEU A 179 9.11 8.98 8.09
CA LEU A 179 9.13 7.59 8.58
C LEU A 179 10.56 7.11 8.90
N GLU A 180 11.55 7.55 8.16
CA GLU A 180 12.97 7.22 8.40
C GLU A 180 13.60 8.06 9.54
N GLY A 181 12.87 9.07 10.07
CA GLY A 181 13.31 9.90 11.19
C GLY A 181 14.20 11.07 10.79
N PHE A 182 14.35 11.38 9.48
CA PHE A 182 15.03 12.60 9.03
C PHE A 182 14.22 13.86 9.32
N ILE A 183 12.90 13.75 9.37
CA ILE A 183 12.00 14.77 9.89
C ILE A 183 11.60 14.35 11.31
N PRO A 184 11.86 15.18 12.36
CA PRO A 184 11.53 14.82 13.73
C PRO A 184 10.05 14.54 13.96
N HIS A 185 9.75 13.54 14.77
CA HIS A 185 8.36 13.14 15.08
C HIS A 185 7.57 14.20 15.87
N ASP A 186 8.24 15.17 16.45
CA ASP A 186 7.59 16.33 17.12
C ASP A 186 6.73 17.16 16.16
N TYR A 187 6.94 17.01 14.85
CA TYR A 187 6.14 17.68 13.81
C TYR A 187 4.92 16.87 13.33
N THR A 188 4.59 15.72 13.93
CA THR A 188 3.51 14.84 13.51
C THR A 188 2.20 15.58 13.28
N ASP A 189 1.77 16.42 14.23
CA ASP A 189 0.49 17.15 14.17
C ASP A 189 0.45 18.19 13.04
N GLN A 190 1.61 18.69 12.62
CA GLN A 190 1.70 19.74 11.58
C GLN A 190 2.01 19.14 10.20
N PHE A 191 2.56 17.90 10.17
CA PHE A 191 3.12 17.30 8.96
C PHE A 191 2.10 17.21 7.82
N GLN A 192 0.90 16.68 8.11
CA GLN A 192 -0.17 16.57 7.11
C GLN A 192 -0.59 17.94 6.57
N ALA A 193 -0.78 18.94 7.44
CA ALA A 193 -1.21 20.26 7.03
C ALA A 193 -0.17 20.96 6.15
N HIS A 194 1.12 20.84 6.51
CA HIS A 194 2.22 21.38 5.72
C HIS A 194 2.36 20.71 4.36
N LEU A 195 2.24 19.37 4.31
CA LEU A 195 2.33 18.62 3.07
C LEU A 195 1.15 18.92 2.15
N SER A 196 -0.07 19.03 2.70
CA SER A 196 -1.27 19.42 1.95
C SER A 196 -1.15 20.84 1.36
N ARG A 197 -0.59 21.78 2.14
CA ARG A 197 -0.33 23.14 1.66
C ARG A 197 0.73 23.14 0.56
N LEU A 198 1.86 22.45 0.76
CA LEU A 198 2.94 22.35 -0.23
C LEU A 198 2.41 21.81 -1.57
N LEU A 199 1.66 20.72 -1.53
CA LEU A 199 1.06 20.16 -2.73
C LEU A 199 0.01 21.10 -3.35
N GLY A 200 -0.84 21.70 -2.53
CA GLY A 200 -1.86 22.62 -3.00
C GLY A 200 -1.28 23.88 -3.65
N ASP A 201 -0.19 24.41 -3.12
CA ASP A 201 0.52 25.57 -3.70
C ASP A 201 1.23 25.18 -5.00
N TYR A 202 1.85 24.00 -5.07
CA TYR A 202 2.42 23.46 -6.30
C TYR A 202 1.38 23.27 -7.41
N LEU A 203 0.21 22.74 -7.08
CA LEU A 203 -0.86 22.48 -8.07
C LEU A 203 -1.58 23.76 -8.50
N LYS A 204 -1.46 24.86 -7.76
CA LYS A 204 -2.07 26.15 -8.10
C LYS A 204 -1.23 26.96 -9.09
N GLY A 205 0.08 26.73 -9.15
CA GLY A 205 1.06 27.47 -9.97
C GLY A 205 1.57 28.72 -9.29
#